data_fe8ef1f95ffca21bd2a29b2b0be849df
#
_entry.id   fe8ef1f95ffca21bd2a29b2b0be849df
#
_cell.length_a   1.000
_cell.length_b   1.000
_cell.length_c   1.000
_cell.angle_alpha   90.00
_cell.angle_beta   90.00
_cell.angle_gamma   90.00
#
_symmetry.space_group_name_H-M   'P 1'
#
loop_
_entity.id
_entity.type
_entity.pdbx_description
1 polymer ?
#
loop_
_entity_poly.entity_id
_entity_poly.type
_entity_poly.pdbx_seq_one_letter_code
_entity_poly.pdbx_strand_id
1 'polypeptide(L)'
;FMEKPVTIDAPTTVRMLELGKKAQEKNLKVGVGLMCRHCKARGELADRIHSGEIGDVLTLRAYRMAGPTGSAAVGPAPEGTNELEWQIRNFHGFLWLSGGAVSDFLIHNIDEGCWAKGAWPVSAQASGGRHYRFDKFGNPAIDQNFDSYSIEYTFADGTKLFVDGRTIPGCHQDFATYVHGSKGSAVFSSRGHLPARSRIYKGQNFVK
;
A
#
# COMPACT_ATOMS: atom_id res chain seq x y z
N PHE A 1 -7.07 -19.71 -2.25
CA PHE A 1 -6.09 -18.66 -2.23
C PHE A 1 -6.48 -17.52 -3.18
N MET A 2 -6.28 -16.28 -2.76
CA MET A 2 -6.55 -15.08 -3.57
C MET A 2 -5.34 -14.16 -3.53
N GLU A 3 -5.11 -13.41 -4.61
CA GLU A 3 -4.14 -12.32 -4.63
C GLU A 3 -4.81 -10.99 -4.23
N LYS A 4 -4.01 -10.07 -3.72
CA LYS A 4 -4.46 -8.68 -3.48
C LYS A 4 -4.60 -7.91 -4.83
N PRO A 5 -5.47 -6.93 -4.92
CA PRO A 5 -6.55 -6.61 -4.00
C PRO A 5 -7.71 -7.61 -4.15
N VAL A 6 -8.27 -8.06 -3.04
CA VAL A 6 -9.41 -9.01 -3.06
C VAL A 6 -10.73 -8.33 -3.41
N THR A 7 -10.77 -7.02 -3.31
CA THR A 7 -11.91 -6.17 -3.66
C THR A 7 -11.40 -4.82 -4.18
N ILE A 8 -12.22 -4.13 -4.94
CA ILE A 8 -11.87 -2.85 -5.58
C ILE A 8 -12.76 -1.69 -5.16
N ASP A 9 -13.84 -1.95 -4.43
CA ASP A 9 -14.81 -0.97 -3.98
C ASP A 9 -15.36 -1.28 -2.58
N ALA A 10 -16.01 -0.30 -1.96
CA ALA A 10 -16.54 -0.45 -0.62
C ALA A 10 -17.67 -1.49 -0.50
N PRO A 11 -18.67 -1.56 -1.40
CA PRO A 11 -19.73 -2.57 -1.33
C PRO A 11 -19.19 -4.00 -1.39
N THR A 12 -18.27 -4.29 -2.30
CA THR A 12 -17.65 -5.63 -2.40
C THR A 12 -16.75 -5.93 -1.22
N THR A 13 -16.12 -4.92 -0.62
CA THR A 13 -15.32 -5.08 0.61
C THR A 13 -16.20 -5.52 1.79
N VAL A 14 -17.35 -4.85 2.00
CA VAL A 14 -18.32 -5.26 3.05
C VAL A 14 -18.77 -6.69 2.84
N ARG A 15 -19.16 -7.06 1.61
CA ARG A 15 -19.55 -8.42 1.26
C ARG A 15 -18.42 -9.44 1.51
N MET A 16 -17.17 -9.08 1.21
CA MET A 16 -16.03 -9.98 1.44
C MET A 16 -15.77 -10.20 2.93
N LEU A 17 -15.96 -9.19 3.78
CA LEU A 17 -15.87 -9.34 5.24
C LEU A 17 -16.96 -10.30 5.77
N GLU A 18 -18.19 -10.21 5.25
CA GLU A 18 -19.26 -11.15 5.58
C GLU A 18 -18.96 -12.58 5.13
N LEU A 19 -18.43 -12.74 3.92
CA LEU A 19 -18.00 -14.04 3.41
C LEU A 19 -16.85 -14.62 4.22
N GLY A 20 -15.94 -13.79 4.72
CA GLY A 20 -14.86 -14.17 5.63
C GLY A 20 -15.39 -14.78 6.93
N LYS A 21 -16.41 -14.16 7.54
CA LYS A 21 -17.09 -14.71 8.73
C LYS A 21 -17.73 -16.07 8.44
N LYS A 22 -18.48 -16.18 7.33
CA LYS A 22 -19.10 -17.45 6.91
C LYS A 22 -18.07 -18.55 6.62
N ALA A 23 -16.94 -18.21 6.06
CA ALA A 23 -15.85 -19.14 5.83
C ALA A 23 -15.29 -19.67 7.16
N GLN A 24 -15.11 -18.78 8.14
CA GLN A 24 -14.65 -19.15 9.48
C GLN A 24 -15.65 -20.08 10.19
N GLU A 25 -16.95 -19.77 10.16
CA GLU A 25 -18.03 -20.60 10.71
C GLU A 25 -18.04 -22.01 10.11
N LYS A 26 -17.72 -22.12 8.82
CA LYS A 26 -17.63 -23.41 8.09
C LYS A 26 -16.26 -24.06 8.17
N ASN A 27 -15.34 -23.53 8.98
CA ASN A 27 -13.95 -24.00 9.08
C ASN A 27 -13.18 -24.02 7.74
N LEU A 28 -13.57 -23.16 6.79
CA LEU A 28 -12.86 -22.98 5.52
C LEU A 28 -11.62 -22.12 5.73
N LYS A 29 -10.56 -22.41 5.00
CA LYS A 29 -9.30 -21.68 5.07
C LYS A 29 -9.16 -20.76 3.86
N VAL A 30 -8.96 -19.49 4.11
CA VAL A 30 -8.78 -18.46 3.08
C VAL A 30 -7.41 -17.83 3.27
N GLY A 31 -6.57 -17.92 2.26
CA GLY A 31 -5.26 -17.25 2.21
C GLY A 31 -5.29 -16.10 1.20
N VAL A 32 -4.65 -14.99 1.54
CA VAL A 32 -4.51 -13.81 0.67
C VAL A 32 -3.04 -13.50 0.45
N GLY A 33 -2.67 -13.23 -0.81
CA GLY A 33 -1.31 -12.96 -1.25
C GLY A 33 -0.82 -11.55 -0.93
N LEU A 34 -0.82 -11.17 0.34
CA LEU A 34 -0.16 -9.94 0.80
C LEU A 34 1.28 -10.27 1.22
N MET A 35 2.18 -10.30 0.24
CA MET A 35 3.51 -10.91 0.33
C MET A 35 4.36 -10.48 1.53
N CYS A 36 4.26 -9.21 1.95
CA CYS A 36 5.04 -8.69 3.07
C CYS A 36 4.70 -9.36 4.40
N ARG A 37 3.45 -9.80 4.58
CA ARG A 37 2.97 -10.55 5.74
C ARG A 37 3.60 -11.94 5.89
N HIS A 38 4.08 -12.51 4.80
CA HIS A 38 4.76 -13.80 4.78
C HIS A 38 6.28 -13.70 4.95
N CYS A 39 6.81 -12.48 5.18
CA CYS A 39 8.22 -12.25 5.41
C CYS A 39 8.57 -12.48 6.89
N LYS A 40 9.36 -13.52 7.18
CA LYS A 40 9.77 -13.88 8.54
C LYS A 40 10.43 -12.72 9.30
N ALA A 41 11.35 -11.99 8.65
CA ALA A 41 12.05 -10.88 9.30
C ALA A 41 11.11 -9.70 9.65
N ARG A 42 10.08 -9.45 8.84
CA ARG A 42 9.06 -8.42 9.16
C ARG A 42 8.11 -8.89 10.24
N GLY A 43 7.76 -10.18 10.27
CA GLY A 43 7.00 -10.78 11.36
C GLY A 43 7.72 -10.61 12.70
N GLU A 44 8.99 -10.99 12.76
CA GLU A 44 9.83 -10.83 13.96
C GLU A 44 9.93 -9.34 14.38
N LEU A 45 10.09 -8.42 13.44
CA LEU A 45 10.10 -6.99 13.74
C LEU A 45 8.78 -6.51 14.31
N ALA A 46 7.64 -6.93 13.74
CA ALA A 46 6.33 -6.60 14.25
C ALA A 46 6.12 -7.10 15.68
N ASP A 47 6.51 -8.35 15.95
CA ASP A 47 6.44 -8.96 17.29
C ASP A 47 7.26 -8.18 18.31
N ARG A 48 8.46 -7.72 17.94
CA ARG A 48 9.32 -6.88 18.81
C ARG A 48 8.72 -5.51 19.07
N ILE A 49 8.09 -4.89 18.06
CA ILE A 49 7.36 -3.62 18.25
C ILE A 49 6.18 -3.84 19.20
N HIS A 50 5.39 -4.88 18.99
CA HIS A 50 4.22 -5.21 19.83
C HIS A 50 4.62 -5.59 21.26
N SER A 51 5.80 -6.16 21.47
CA SER A 51 6.35 -6.42 22.81
C SER A 51 6.84 -5.15 23.54
N GLY A 52 6.78 -3.98 22.90
CA GLY A 52 7.10 -2.68 23.49
C GLY A 52 8.57 -2.31 23.41
N GLU A 53 9.38 -2.92 22.55
CA GLU A 53 10.83 -2.64 22.45
C GLU A 53 11.10 -1.16 22.08
N ILE A 54 10.22 -0.54 21.30
CA ILE A 54 10.29 0.90 20.97
C ILE A 54 9.36 1.77 21.85
N GLY A 55 8.70 1.19 22.86
CA GLY A 55 7.67 1.84 23.64
C GLY A 55 6.35 1.98 22.87
N ASP A 56 5.53 2.98 23.25
CA ASP A 56 4.27 3.28 22.57
C ASP A 56 4.52 3.83 21.18
N VAL A 57 3.78 3.34 20.19
CA VAL A 57 3.85 3.87 18.83
C VAL A 57 3.16 5.24 18.77
N LEU A 58 3.94 6.27 18.50
CA LEU A 58 3.50 7.67 18.50
C LEU A 58 3.04 8.14 17.12
N THR A 59 3.77 7.78 16.07
CA THR A 59 3.45 8.12 14.67
C THR A 59 4.13 7.17 13.70
N LEU A 60 3.53 7.02 12.53
CA LEU A 60 4.06 6.20 11.43
C LEU A 60 4.11 7.04 10.16
N ARG A 61 5.14 6.79 9.35
CA ARG A 61 5.29 7.40 8.03
C ARG A 61 5.64 6.34 7.02
N ALA A 62 4.94 6.35 5.91
CA ALA A 62 5.14 5.39 4.84
C ALA A 62 5.22 6.09 3.49
N TYR A 63 6.11 5.63 2.65
CA TYR A 63 6.40 6.21 1.36
C TYR A 63 6.36 5.15 0.27
N ARG A 64 5.66 5.47 -0.82
CA ARG A 64 5.63 4.69 -2.06
C ARG A 64 5.96 5.63 -3.22
N MET A 65 7.20 6.12 -3.24
CA MET A 65 7.74 7.00 -4.26
C MET A 65 8.51 6.18 -5.29
N ALA A 66 8.01 6.12 -6.51
CA ALA A 66 8.63 5.38 -7.60
C ALA A 66 8.31 6.03 -8.95
N GLY A 67 8.97 5.57 -10.00
CA GLY A 67 8.51 5.82 -11.36
C GLY A 67 7.18 5.12 -11.66
N PRO A 68 6.64 5.29 -12.87
CA PRO A 68 5.41 4.61 -13.29
C PRO A 68 5.49 3.10 -13.02
N THR A 69 4.46 2.56 -12.41
CA THR A 69 4.39 1.15 -12.00
C THR A 69 3.25 0.47 -12.74
N GLY A 70 3.48 -0.77 -13.16
CA GLY A 70 2.50 -1.56 -13.89
C GLY A 70 2.13 -0.89 -15.22
N SER A 71 0.85 -0.83 -15.51
CA SER A 71 0.29 -0.16 -16.68
C SER A 71 -0.18 1.27 -16.39
N ALA A 72 0.57 2.03 -15.57
CA ALA A 72 0.35 3.46 -15.43
C ALA A 72 0.70 4.20 -16.73
N ALA A 73 0.00 5.30 -17.00
CA ALA A 73 0.10 6.09 -18.23
C ALA A 73 -0.20 5.27 -19.50
N VAL A 74 -1.33 4.58 -19.50
CA VAL A 74 -1.83 3.78 -20.62
C VAL A 74 -2.36 4.70 -21.72
N GLY A 75 -1.91 4.49 -22.96
CA GLY A 75 -2.46 5.12 -24.15
C GLY A 75 -3.72 4.42 -24.69
N PRO A 76 -4.32 4.96 -25.75
CA PRO A 76 -5.48 4.36 -26.40
C PRO A 76 -5.23 2.92 -26.87
N ALA A 77 -6.30 2.14 -26.95
CA ALA A 77 -6.23 0.83 -27.58
C ALA A 77 -5.77 0.95 -29.03
N PRO A 78 -4.85 0.10 -29.51
CA PRO A 78 -4.49 0.04 -30.91
C PRO A 78 -5.71 -0.25 -31.78
N GLU A 79 -5.70 0.27 -33.03
CA GLU A 79 -6.76 0.00 -33.99
C GLU A 79 -6.99 -1.52 -34.16
N GLY A 80 -8.27 -1.91 -34.18
CA GLY A 80 -8.67 -3.32 -34.30
C GLY A 80 -8.57 -4.12 -32.99
N THR A 81 -8.11 -3.52 -31.90
CA THR A 81 -8.07 -4.19 -30.58
C THR A 81 -9.43 -4.04 -29.88
N ASN A 82 -9.90 -5.11 -29.24
CA ASN A 82 -11.08 -5.04 -28.39
C ASN A 82 -10.78 -4.19 -27.17
N GLU A 83 -11.59 -3.15 -26.90
CA GLU A 83 -11.39 -2.20 -25.81
C GLU A 83 -11.38 -2.90 -24.43
N LEU A 84 -12.30 -3.82 -24.21
CA LEU A 84 -12.36 -4.58 -22.95
C LEU A 84 -11.09 -5.42 -22.73
N GLU A 85 -10.64 -6.09 -23.78
CA GLU A 85 -9.38 -6.87 -23.71
C GLU A 85 -8.19 -5.96 -23.43
N TRP A 86 -8.12 -4.78 -24.06
CA TRP A 86 -7.09 -3.77 -23.80
C TRP A 86 -7.07 -3.32 -22.36
N GLN A 87 -8.23 -3.00 -21.78
CA GLN A 87 -8.35 -2.60 -20.38
C GLN A 87 -7.92 -3.73 -19.43
N ILE A 88 -8.35 -4.97 -19.69
CA ILE A 88 -7.94 -6.12 -18.88
C ILE A 88 -6.42 -6.33 -18.93
N ARG A 89 -5.80 -6.22 -20.08
CA ARG A 89 -4.33 -6.33 -20.24
C ARG A 89 -3.57 -5.19 -19.54
N ASN A 90 -4.21 -4.05 -19.36
CA ASN A 90 -3.66 -2.87 -18.70
C ASN A 90 -4.39 -2.55 -17.39
N PHE A 91 -4.81 -3.56 -16.65
CA PHE A 91 -5.76 -3.45 -15.54
C PHE A 91 -5.38 -2.45 -14.45
N HIS A 92 -4.09 -2.24 -14.20
CA HIS A 92 -3.64 -1.24 -13.21
C HIS A 92 -4.10 0.19 -13.55
N GLY A 93 -4.30 0.49 -14.82
CA GLY A 93 -4.74 1.81 -15.28
C GLY A 93 -6.22 2.09 -15.06
N PHE A 94 -7.04 1.08 -14.78
CA PHE A 94 -8.50 1.20 -14.76
C PHE A 94 -9.06 0.89 -13.38
N LEU A 95 -9.77 1.86 -12.79
CA LEU A 95 -10.28 1.77 -11.41
C LEU A 95 -11.23 0.59 -11.20
N TRP A 96 -12.05 0.28 -12.21
CA TRP A 96 -13.00 -0.83 -12.12
C TRP A 96 -12.35 -2.23 -12.09
N LEU A 97 -11.07 -2.31 -12.44
CA LEU A 97 -10.28 -3.55 -12.42
C LEU A 97 -9.32 -3.62 -11.24
N SER A 98 -8.65 -2.51 -10.92
CA SER A 98 -7.57 -2.48 -9.93
C SER A 98 -7.96 -1.86 -8.59
N GLY A 99 -9.05 -1.09 -8.55
CA GLY A 99 -9.37 -0.24 -7.41
C GLY A 99 -8.45 0.97 -7.26
N GLY A 100 -7.53 1.18 -8.22
CA GLY A 100 -6.58 2.28 -8.23
C GLY A 100 -5.29 2.03 -7.43
N ALA A 101 -4.39 2.99 -7.51
CA ALA A 101 -3.05 2.87 -6.93
C ALA A 101 -3.04 2.70 -5.41
N VAL A 102 -4.05 3.19 -4.70
CA VAL A 102 -4.15 3.04 -3.24
C VAL A 102 -4.32 1.57 -2.87
N SER A 103 -5.27 0.87 -3.48
CA SER A 103 -5.52 -0.55 -3.22
C SER A 103 -4.52 -1.48 -3.89
N ASP A 104 -3.88 -1.07 -4.98
CA ASP A 104 -2.97 -1.93 -5.71
C ASP A 104 -1.50 -1.76 -5.31
N PHE A 105 -1.03 -0.52 -5.14
CA PHE A 105 0.38 -0.23 -4.87
C PHE A 105 0.64 0.21 -3.42
N LEU A 106 -0.12 1.21 -2.93
CA LEU A 106 0.10 1.78 -1.61
C LEU A 106 -0.30 0.81 -0.49
N ILE A 107 -1.15 -0.17 -0.79
CA ILE A 107 -1.60 -1.17 0.18
C ILE A 107 -0.45 -1.86 0.92
N HIS A 108 0.70 -2.07 0.30
CA HIS A 108 1.84 -2.68 0.95
C HIS A 108 2.35 -1.85 2.12
N ASN A 109 2.43 -0.53 1.93
CA ASN A 109 2.88 0.41 2.97
C ASN A 109 1.78 0.68 4.02
N ILE A 110 0.51 0.74 3.57
CA ILE A 110 -0.65 0.87 4.47
C ILE A 110 -0.71 -0.34 5.39
N ASP A 111 -0.58 -1.54 4.82
CA ASP A 111 -0.58 -2.78 5.58
C ASP A 111 0.59 -2.88 6.56
N GLU A 112 1.81 -2.51 6.15
CA GLU A 112 2.97 -2.46 7.03
C GLU A 112 2.76 -1.50 8.22
N GLY A 113 2.18 -0.32 7.96
CA GLY A 113 1.84 0.64 9.00
C GLY A 113 0.80 0.11 9.99
N CYS A 114 -0.28 -0.50 9.47
CA CYS A 114 -1.31 -1.13 10.29
C CYS A 114 -0.76 -2.33 11.07
N TRP A 115 0.12 -3.11 10.47
CA TRP A 115 0.77 -4.24 11.13
C TRP A 115 1.68 -3.77 12.25
N ALA A 116 2.55 -2.80 12.00
CA ALA A 116 3.41 -2.23 13.04
C ALA A 116 2.61 -1.62 14.20
N LYS A 117 1.48 -0.99 13.91
CA LYS A 117 0.56 -0.46 14.93
C LYS A 117 -0.24 -1.55 15.67
N GLY A 118 -0.44 -2.71 15.03
CA GLY A 118 -1.31 -3.76 15.56
C GLY A 118 -2.79 -3.41 15.56
N ALA A 119 -3.21 -2.45 14.75
CA ALA A 119 -4.59 -1.95 14.68
C ALA A 119 -4.96 -1.49 13.27
N TRP A 120 -6.27 -1.34 13.01
CA TRP A 120 -6.80 -0.69 11.82
C TRP A 120 -7.18 0.76 12.12
N PRO A 121 -7.04 1.69 11.16
CA PRO A 121 -7.47 3.07 11.35
C PRO A 121 -8.99 3.18 11.42
N VAL A 122 -9.48 4.19 12.13
CA VAL A 122 -10.91 4.49 12.27
C VAL A 122 -11.38 5.58 11.30
N SER A 123 -10.44 6.36 10.76
CA SER A 123 -10.74 7.37 9.73
C SER A 123 -9.53 7.63 8.85
N ALA A 124 -9.81 8.19 7.66
CA ALA A 124 -8.79 8.62 6.72
C ALA A 124 -9.17 9.95 6.08
N GLN A 125 -8.16 10.78 5.80
CA GLN A 125 -8.26 11.96 4.94
C GLN A 125 -7.20 11.84 3.86
N ALA A 126 -7.55 12.22 2.63
CA ALA A 126 -6.62 12.08 1.51
C ALA A 126 -6.74 13.23 0.52
N SER A 127 -5.61 13.54 -0.10
CA SER A 127 -5.52 14.36 -1.30
C SER A 127 -4.67 13.66 -2.35
N GLY A 128 -4.84 14.04 -3.61
CA GLY A 128 -4.07 13.48 -4.70
C GLY A 128 -4.30 14.25 -5.99
N GLY A 129 -3.52 13.92 -6.99
CA GLY A 129 -3.62 14.57 -8.28
C GLY A 129 -2.96 13.77 -9.39
N ARG A 130 -3.14 14.26 -10.61
CA ARG A 130 -2.59 13.67 -11.81
C ARG A 130 -1.77 14.69 -12.58
N HIS A 131 -0.49 14.38 -12.77
CA HIS A 131 0.46 15.19 -13.52
C HIS A 131 0.62 14.73 -14.97
N TYR A 132 0.87 13.42 -15.20
CA TYR A 132 1.06 12.90 -16.56
C TYR A 132 -0.23 13.00 -17.39
N ARG A 133 -0.05 13.26 -18.67
CA ARG A 133 -1.15 13.43 -19.64
C ARG A 133 -0.94 12.59 -20.89
N PHE A 134 0.25 12.03 -21.03
CA PHE A 134 0.68 11.27 -22.20
C PHE A 134 1.35 9.97 -21.77
N ASP A 135 1.18 8.94 -22.60
CA ASP A 135 1.93 7.70 -22.47
C ASP A 135 3.39 7.87 -22.90
N LYS A 136 4.18 6.80 -22.83
CA LYS A 136 5.60 6.82 -23.24
C LYS A 136 5.82 7.02 -24.75
N PHE A 137 4.78 6.96 -25.56
CA PHE A 137 4.81 7.17 -27.00
C PHE A 137 4.27 8.54 -27.41
N GLY A 138 3.85 9.37 -26.48
CA GLY A 138 3.29 10.68 -26.73
C GLY A 138 1.78 10.71 -27.02
N ASN A 139 1.08 9.59 -26.89
CA ASN A 139 -0.37 9.54 -27.02
C ASN A 139 -1.04 10.01 -25.73
N PRO A 140 -2.25 10.62 -25.79
CA PRO A 140 -3.01 10.95 -24.59
C PRO A 140 -3.20 9.72 -23.69
N ALA A 141 -2.87 9.83 -22.41
CA ALA A 141 -3.09 8.77 -21.45
C ALA A 141 -4.57 8.66 -21.10
N ILE A 142 -5.14 7.46 -21.19
CA ILE A 142 -6.55 7.17 -20.93
C ILE A 142 -6.81 6.51 -19.57
N ASP A 143 -5.75 6.11 -18.87
CA ASP A 143 -5.87 5.52 -17.53
C ASP A 143 -6.50 6.50 -16.53
N GLN A 144 -7.00 5.95 -15.41
CA GLN A 144 -7.82 6.67 -14.44
C GLN A 144 -7.10 7.02 -13.14
N ASN A 145 -5.86 6.51 -12.95
CA ASN A 145 -5.11 6.71 -11.73
C ASN A 145 -4.64 8.15 -11.55
N PHE A 146 -4.54 8.58 -10.31
CA PHE A 146 -3.64 9.66 -9.92
C PHE A 146 -2.19 9.16 -9.96
N ASP A 147 -1.25 10.07 -9.98
CA ASP A 147 0.17 9.79 -9.90
C ASP A 147 0.84 10.37 -8.64
N SER A 148 0.08 11.09 -7.82
CA SER A 148 0.49 11.59 -6.51
C SER A 148 -0.64 11.44 -5.49
N TYR A 149 -0.28 11.03 -4.28
CA TYR A 149 -1.18 10.71 -3.18
C TYR A 149 -0.58 11.17 -1.87
N SER A 150 -1.40 11.75 -0.99
CA SER A 150 -1.07 12.03 0.40
C SER A 150 -2.27 11.64 1.25
N ILE A 151 -2.06 10.71 2.17
CA ILE A 151 -3.14 10.11 2.98
C ILE A 151 -2.74 10.18 4.44
N GLU A 152 -3.65 10.64 5.29
CA GLU A 152 -3.56 10.57 6.73
C GLU A 152 -4.58 9.59 7.26
N TYR A 153 -4.12 8.51 7.88
CA TYR A 153 -4.94 7.57 8.63
C TYR A 153 -4.88 7.88 10.12
N THR A 154 -6.04 7.85 10.80
CA THR A 154 -6.14 8.04 12.25
C THR A 154 -6.58 6.74 12.91
N PHE A 155 -5.82 6.29 13.91
CA PHE A 155 -6.18 5.15 14.75
C PHE A 155 -7.06 5.58 15.93
N ALA A 156 -7.70 4.61 16.59
CA ALA A 156 -8.63 4.89 17.69
C ALA A 156 -8.00 5.63 18.88
N ASP A 157 -6.71 5.47 19.11
CA ASP A 157 -5.94 6.15 20.17
C ASP A 157 -5.35 7.51 19.73
N GLY A 158 -5.72 7.99 18.54
CA GLY A 158 -5.22 9.25 17.97
C GLY A 158 -3.88 9.16 17.25
N THR A 159 -3.18 8.03 17.28
CA THR A 159 -1.96 7.80 16.49
C THR A 159 -2.24 8.02 15.01
N LYS A 160 -1.27 8.58 14.28
CA LYS A 160 -1.36 8.85 12.84
C LYS A 160 -0.42 7.99 12.03
N LEU A 161 -0.91 7.52 10.88
CA LEU A 161 -0.11 6.98 9.81
C LEU A 161 -0.25 7.89 8.59
N PHE A 162 0.86 8.49 8.18
CA PHE A 162 0.96 9.28 6.95
C PHE A 162 1.52 8.42 5.83
N VAL A 163 0.82 8.38 4.69
CA VAL A 163 1.23 7.61 3.52
C VAL A 163 1.33 8.54 2.31
N ASP A 164 2.53 8.73 1.80
CA ASP A 164 2.77 9.50 0.59
C ASP A 164 3.15 8.58 -0.57
N GLY A 165 2.44 8.70 -1.66
CA GLY A 165 2.67 7.93 -2.88
C GLY A 165 2.91 8.83 -4.09
N ARG A 166 3.82 8.40 -4.97
CA ARG A 166 4.06 9.07 -6.24
C ARG A 166 4.56 8.09 -7.29
N THR A 167 4.00 8.17 -8.48
CA THR A 167 4.34 7.31 -9.62
C THR A 167 4.72 8.15 -10.84
N ILE A 168 5.59 9.15 -10.63
CA ILE A 168 6.02 10.12 -11.65
C ILE A 168 7.43 9.76 -12.13
N PRO A 169 7.71 9.77 -13.45
CA PRO A 169 9.05 9.56 -13.98
C PRO A 169 10.07 10.50 -13.36
N GLY A 170 11.24 9.98 -12.96
CA GLY A 170 12.33 10.76 -12.38
C GLY A 170 12.12 11.24 -10.94
N CYS A 171 11.04 10.87 -10.27
CA CYS A 171 10.88 11.23 -8.87
C CYS A 171 11.90 10.50 -7.98
N HIS A 172 12.23 11.12 -6.85
CA HIS A 172 12.99 10.46 -5.80
C HIS A 172 12.33 9.14 -5.41
N GLN A 173 13.12 8.07 -5.35
CA GLN A 173 12.61 6.74 -4.99
C GLN A 173 12.72 6.53 -3.49
N ASP A 174 11.59 6.28 -2.86
CA ASP A 174 11.50 5.86 -1.47
C ASP A 174 10.32 4.89 -1.31
N PHE A 175 10.62 3.64 -1.02
CA PHE A 175 9.62 2.64 -0.70
C PHE A 175 9.91 2.14 0.72
N ALA A 176 9.40 2.85 1.70
CA ALA A 176 9.76 2.68 3.09
C ALA A 176 8.57 2.86 4.02
N THR A 177 8.66 2.23 5.21
CA THR A 177 7.74 2.41 6.33
C THR A 177 8.54 2.59 7.61
N TYR A 178 8.34 3.73 8.26
CA TYR A 178 9.02 4.16 9.48
C TYR A 178 8.04 4.20 10.65
N VAL A 179 8.49 3.74 11.80
CA VAL A 179 7.70 3.70 13.05
C VAL A 179 8.45 4.48 14.13
N HIS A 180 7.81 5.46 14.73
CA HIS A 180 8.36 6.26 15.81
C HIS A 180 7.65 5.89 17.10
N GLY A 181 8.41 5.37 18.05
CA GLY A 181 7.94 4.99 19.37
C GLY A 181 8.47 5.91 20.47
N SER A 182 7.95 5.80 21.67
CA SER A 182 8.32 6.66 22.81
C SER A 182 9.74 6.35 23.35
N LYS A 183 10.27 5.14 23.11
CA LYS A 183 11.61 4.71 23.59
C LYS A 183 12.60 4.43 22.47
N GLY A 184 12.13 4.38 21.23
CA GLY A 184 12.95 4.05 20.07
C GLY A 184 12.19 4.23 18.78
N SER A 185 12.78 3.77 17.70
CA SER A 185 12.17 3.83 16.38
C SER A 185 12.45 2.55 15.58
N ALA A 186 11.69 2.31 14.53
CA ALA A 186 11.89 1.16 13.66
C ALA A 186 11.76 1.56 12.19
N VAL A 187 12.58 0.93 11.36
CA VAL A 187 12.41 0.88 9.91
C VAL A 187 11.79 -0.47 9.58
N PHE A 188 10.52 -0.49 9.25
CA PHE A 188 9.79 -1.70 8.88
C PHE A 188 10.25 -2.20 7.52
N SER A 189 10.33 -1.28 6.57
CA SER A 189 11.00 -1.48 5.29
C SER A 189 11.69 -0.17 4.86
N SER A 190 12.70 -0.24 4.01
CA SER A 190 13.35 0.94 3.42
C SER A 190 13.82 0.71 1.98
N ARG A 191 13.50 -0.44 1.40
CA ARG A 191 13.82 -0.76 0.01
C ARG A 191 12.79 -1.73 -0.57
N GLY A 192 11.56 -1.28 -0.64
CA GLY A 192 10.48 -2.07 -1.21
C GLY A 192 10.25 -3.37 -0.46
N HIS A 193 10.21 -4.45 -1.21
CA HIS A 193 9.92 -5.78 -0.69
C HIS A 193 11.13 -6.52 -0.07
N LEU A 194 12.30 -5.89 -0.02
CA LEU A 194 13.51 -6.52 0.53
C LEU A 194 13.52 -6.48 2.07
N PRO A 195 13.49 -7.63 2.75
CA PRO A 195 13.41 -7.70 4.21
C PRO A 195 14.72 -7.32 4.92
N ALA A 196 15.85 -7.34 4.22
CA ALA A 196 17.19 -7.09 4.79
C ALA A 196 17.39 -5.67 5.34
N ARG A 197 16.41 -4.79 5.19
CA ARG A 197 16.43 -3.41 5.66
C ARG A 197 15.51 -3.17 6.87
N SER A 198 14.87 -4.20 7.40
CA SER A 198 14.07 -4.11 8.63
C SER A 198 14.97 -3.95 9.85
N ARG A 199 14.76 -2.92 10.70
CA ARG A 199 15.64 -2.59 11.82
C ARG A 199 14.90 -1.89 12.96
N ILE A 200 15.41 -2.07 14.19
CA ILE A 200 15.05 -1.28 15.38
C ILE A 200 16.25 -0.42 15.80
N TYR A 201 15.94 0.78 16.23
CA TYR A 201 16.90 1.74 16.78
C TYR A 201 16.50 2.10 18.21
N LYS A 202 17.47 2.18 19.12
CA LYS A 202 17.27 2.52 20.53
C LYS A 202 16.92 4.00 20.76
N GLY A 203 16.94 4.84 19.73
CA GLY A 203 16.60 6.25 19.77
C GLY A 203 15.78 6.65 18.58
N GLN A 204 15.60 7.95 18.41
CA GLN A 204 14.79 8.53 17.32
C GLN A 204 15.58 8.75 16.02
N ASN A 205 16.87 8.51 16.04
CA ASN A 205 17.73 8.72 14.88
C ASN A 205 17.91 7.43 14.08
N PHE A 206 17.47 7.42 12.84
CA PHE A 206 17.66 6.32 11.88
C PHE A 206 19.06 6.30 11.24
N VAL A 207 19.86 7.34 11.47
CA VAL A 207 21.24 7.45 10.99
C VAL A 207 22.15 7.13 12.16
N LYS A 208 23.08 6.19 11.94
CA LYS A 208 24.14 5.90 12.91
C LYS A 208 25.25 6.94 12.81
#